data_46484b9e9b6c28487e15d4bd5239f087
#
_entry.id   46484b9e9b6c28487e15d4bd5239f087
#
_cell.length_a   1.000
_cell.length_b   1.000
_cell.length_c   1.000
_cell.angle_alpha   90.00
_cell.angle_beta   90.00
_cell.angle_gamma   90.00
#
_symmetry.space_group_name_H-M   'P 1'
#
loop_
_entity.id
_entity.type
_entity.pdbx_description
1 polymer ?
#
loop_
_entity_poly.entity_id
_entity_poly.type
_entity_poly.pdbx_seq_one_letter_code
_entity_poly.pdbx_strand_id
1 'polypeptide(L)'
;IESEMLEYLTKRMIEGDITNQRSQTALLLLSQSNSQGLLAILNSHKGEISASVSKEVSDALKRSDADDLKRIKKGMGVELPSITSRQIAATVAGVRDILARENLNMVQSAQTAFLTQSIWAITQVNTGAMTTEKALHSAVRKLEGEGISLISYRNTKTGRQTVKNKVDVAIRRHIRTQILQDSMRRTEQILDDAGVELVEVSSHGGARPSHAEWEGRVYSRHGDKVIDGVKYKDFKTACKWGDVADGIGGANCRHSYSAYFPGMKR
;
A
#
# COMPACT_ATOMS: atom_id res chain seq x y z
N ILE A 1 6.18 3.46 -15.90
CA ILE A 1 6.65 4.60 -15.06
C ILE A 1 8.04 4.32 -14.49
N GLU A 2 8.23 3.27 -13.65
CA GLU A 2 9.56 2.98 -13.07
C GLU A 2 10.61 2.78 -14.16
N SER A 3 10.32 1.99 -15.18
CA SER A 3 11.20 1.74 -16.34
C SER A 3 11.54 3.03 -17.08
N GLU A 4 10.55 3.89 -17.35
CA GLU A 4 10.75 5.18 -18.01
C GLU A 4 11.60 6.15 -17.18
N MET A 5 11.41 6.13 -15.85
CA MET A 5 12.22 6.92 -14.93
C MET A 5 13.69 6.43 -14.91
N LEU A 6 13.91 5.12 -14.91
CA LEU A 6 15.24 4.54 -14.97
C LEU A 6 15.93 4.87 -16.30
N GLU A 7 15.24 4.72 -17.41
CA GLU A 7 15.74 5.09 -18.74
C GLU A 7 16.11 6.57 -18.79
N TYR A 8 15.22 7.45 -18.32
CA TYR A 8 15.49 8.87 -18.21
C TYR A 8 16.74 9.17 -17.40
N LEU A 9 16.87 8.59 -16.19
CA LEU A 9 18.03 8.82 -15.32
C LEU A 9 19.32 8.25 -15.90
N THR A 10 19.28 7.08 -16.54
CA THR A 10 20.41 6.48 -17.24
C THR A 10 20.91 7.39 -18.35
N LYS A 11 19.99 7.90 -19.19
CA LYS A 11 20.31 8.87 -20.23
C LYS A 11 20.96 10.13 -19.66
N ARG A 12 20.38 10.69 -18.58
CA ARG A 12 20.94 11.87 -17.90
C ARG A 12 22.32 11.61 -17.29
N MET A 13 22.58 10.39 -16.84
CA MET A 13 23.88 9.99 -16.30
C MET A 13 24.95 9.93 -17.39
N ILE A 14 24.61 9.42 -18.56
CA ILE A 14 25.50 9.31 -19.72
C ILE A 14 25.75 10.69 -20.36
N GLU A 15 24.68 11.41 -20.72
CA GLU A 15 24.75 12.71 -21.40
C GLU A 15 25.32 13.81 -20.51
N GLY A 16 25.05 13.74 -19.20
CA GLY A 16 25.53 14.72 -18.23
C GLY A 16 27.00 14.59 -17.87
N ASP A 17 27.70 13.55 -18.39
CA ASP A 17 29.09 13.25 -18.11
C ASP A 17 29.45 13.44 -16.62
N ILE A 18 28.71 12.71 -15.76
CA ILE A 18 28.79 12.85 -14.31
C ILE A 18 30.19 12.71 -13.74
N THR A 19 31.07 12.03 -14.47
CA THR A 19 32.47 11.77 -14.04
C THR A 19 33.38 12.97 -14.23
N ASN A 20 33.02 13.91 -15.12
CA ASN A 20 33.74 15.17 -15.33
C ASN A 20 33.23 16.32 -14.42
N GLN A 21 32.15 16.11 -13.69
CA GLN A 21 31.61 17.13 -12.82
C GLN A 21 32.42 17.27 -11.53
N ARG A 22 33.31 18.24 -11.53
CA ARG A 22 34.27 18.50 -10.44
C ARG A 22 33.66 19.17 -9.19
N SER A 23 32.38 19.56 -9.21
CA SER A 23 31.76 20.22 -8.07
C SER A 23 30.48 19.54 -7.60
N GLN A 24 30.32 19.44 -6.28
CA GLN A 24 29.06 18.96 -5.67
C GLN A 24 27.87 19.83 -6.09
N THR A 25 28.07 21.13 -6.33
CA THR A 25 27.03 22.05 -6.78
C THR A 25 26.50 21.66 -8.16
N ALA A 26 27.38 21.26 -9.10
CA ALA A 26 26.94 20.82 -10.43
C ALA A 26 26.10 19.54 -10.37
N LEU A 27 26.45 18.60 -9.50
CA LEU A 27 25.64 17.39 -9.26
C LEU A 27 24.27 17.70 -8.65
N LEU A 28 24.22 18.65 -7.70
CA LEU A 28 22.96 19.06 -7.11
C LEU A 28 22.05 19.73 -8.14
N LEU A 29 22.60 20.62 -9.00
CA LEU A 29 21.84 21.24 -10.08
C LEU A 29 21.34 20.23 -11.10
N LEU A 30 22.16 19.25 -11.46
CA LEU A 30 21.73 18.14 -12.34
C LEU A 30 20.62 17.32 -11.69
N SER A 31 20.73 16.98 -10.42
CA SER A 31 19.71 16.28 -9.67
C SER A 31 18.39 17.08 -9.59
N GLN A 32 18.45 18.38 -9.38
CA GLN A 32 17.26 19.24 -9.39
C GLN A 32 16.58 19.27 -10.77
N SER A 33 17.36 19.36 -11.86
CA SER A 33 16.80 19.30 -13.21
C SER A 33 16.15 17.96 -13.51
N ASN A 34 16.69 16.87 -12.96
CA ASN A 34 16.11 15.53 -13.10
C ASN A 34 14.74 15.41 -12.43
N SER A 35 14.47 16.17 -11.35
CA SER A 35 13.15 16.19 -10.69
C SER A 35 12.05 16.57 -11.66
N GLN A 36 12.27 17.60 -12.48
CA GLN A 36 11.26 18.08 -13.43
C GLN A 36 10.93 17.01 -14.47
N GLY A 37 11.95 16.33 -15.00
CA GLY A 37 11.75 15.22 -15.94
C GLY A 37 11.01 14.03 -15.32
N LEU A 38 11.38 13.65 -14.10
CA LEU A 38 10.70 12.58 -13.36
C LEU A 38 9.22 12.92 -13.05
N LEU A 39 8.96 14.18 -12.68
CA LEU A 39 7.58 14.65 -12.46
C LEU A 39 6.79 14.71 -13.78
N ALA A 40 7.42 15.05 -14.89
CA ALA A 40 6.78 15.03 -16.21
C ALA A 40 6.34 13.61 -16.59
N ILE A 41 7.19 12.61 -16.38
CA ILE A 41 6.86 11.18 -16.58
C ILE A 41 5.66 10.77 -15.71
N LEU A 42 5.65 11.12 -14.43
CA LEU A 42 4.50 10.85 -13.56
C LEU A 42 3.21 11.51 -14.03
N ASN A 43 3.30 12.77 -14.42
CA ASN A 43 2.14 13.54 -14.84
C ASN A 43 1.54 13.02 -16.16
N SER A 44 2.34 12.48 -17.08
CA SER A 44 1.84 11.87 -18.31
C SER A 44 0.92 10.68 -18.08
N HIS A 45 1.14 9.93 -17.01
CA HIS A 45 0.32 8.76 -16.63
C HIS A 45 -0.82 9.06 -15.63
N LYS A 46 -0.90 10.30 -15.12
CA LYS A 46 -1.85 10.67 -14.05
C LYS A 46 -3.31 10.39 -14.39
N GLY A 47 -3.72 10.67 -15.63
CA GLY A 47 -5.10 10.46 -16.08
C GLY A 47 -5.49 8.98 -16.09
N GLU A 48 -4.65 8.14 -16.68
CA GLU A 48 -4.85 6.70 -16.78
C GLU A 48 -4.89 6.03 -15.41
N ILE A 49 -3.91 6.35 -14.56
CA ILE A 49 -3.86 5.85 -13.17
C ILE A 49 -5.14 6.24 -12.42
N SER A 50 -5.56 7.50 -12.53
CA SER A 50 -6.75 8.00 -11.84
C SER A 50 -8.02 7.30 -12.29
N ALA A 51 -8.18 7.02 -13.58
CA ALA A 51 -9.33 6.30 -14.13
C ALA A 51 -9.35 4.83 -13.68
N SER A 52 -8.21 4.14 -13.82
CA SER A 52 -8.05 2.75 -13.39
C SER A 52 -8.34 2.57 -11.89
N VAL A 53 -7.75 3.42 -11.04
CA VAL A 53 -7.97 3.39 -9.60
C VAL A 53 -9.44 3.61 -9.25
N SER A 54 -10.10 4.58 -9.89
CA SER A 54 -11.51 4.87 -9.61
C SER A 54 -12.40 3.67 -9.92
N LYS A 55 -12.15 3.00 -11.04
CA LYS A 55 -12.89 1.80 -11.44
C LYS A 55 -12.65 0.65 -10.46
N GLU A 56 -11.40 0.29 -10.21
CA GLU A 56 -11.04 -0.85 -9.35
C GLU A 56 -11.55 -0.69 -7.91
N VAL A 57 -11.40 0.51 -7.33
CA VAL A 57 -11.91 0.82 -5.99
C VAL A 57 -13.43 0.75 -5.94
N SER A 58 -14.11 1.36 -6.92
CA SER A 58 -15.57 1.32 -7.01
C SER A 58 -16.10 -0.12 -7.12
N ASP A 59 -15.50 -0.93 -7.99
CA ASP A 59 -15.91 -2.31 -8.20
C ASP A 59 -15.64 -3.19 -6.96
N ALA A 60 -14.53 -2.96 -6.26
CA ALA A 60 -14.22 -3.69 -5.03
C ALA A 60 -15.23 -3.38 -3.91
N LEU A 61 -15.53 -2.09 -3.70
CA LEU A 61 -16.49 -1.66 -2.67
C LEU A 61 -17.91 -2.16 -2.97
N LYS A 62 -18.35 -2.06 -4.22
CA LYS A 62 -19.70 -2.55 -4.63
C LYS A 62 -19.85 -4.06 -4.45
N ARG A 63 -18.79 -4.83 -4.77
CA ARG A 63 -18.81 -6.29 -4.54
C ARG A 63 -18.92 -6.61 -3.06
N SER A 64 -18.08 -5.99 -2.21
CA SER A 64 -18.11 -6.20 -0.76
C SER A 64 -19.47 -5.84 -0.17
N ASP A 65 -20.02 -4.69 -0.53
CA ASP A 65 -21.35 -4.22 -0.09
C ASP A 65 -22.46 -5.19 -0.49
N ALA A 66 -22.45 -5.64 -1.75
CA ALA A 66 -23.46 -6.58 -2.25
C ALA A 66 -23.42 -7.94 -1.54
N ASP A 67 -22.22 -8.43 -1.21
CA ASP A 67 -22.06 -9.69 -0.48
C ASP A 67 -22.60 -9.58 0.95
N ASP A 68 -22.32 -8.47 1.64
CA ASP A 68 -22.83 -8.21 2.99
C ASP A 68 -24.35 -8.05 3.00
N LEU A 69 -24.91 -7.25 2.08
CA LEU A 69 -26.36 -7.05 1.97
C LEU A 69 -27.10 -8.37 1.64
N LYS A 70 -26.54 -9.19 0.74
CA LYS A 70 -27.08 -10.52 0.43
C LYS A 70 -27.10 -11.42 1.65
N ARG A 71 -26.06 -11.37 2.48
CA ARG A 71 -25.97 -12.16 3.71
C ARG A 71 -27.00 -11.71 4.75
N ILE A 72 -27.18 -10.40 4.94
CA ILE A 72 -28.22 -9.84 5.81
C ILE A 72 -29.62 -10.24 5.33
N LYS A 73 -29.91 -10.06 4.04
CA LYS A 73 -31.20 -10.47 3.47
C LYS A 73 -31.48 -11.96 3.68
N LYS A 74 -30.46 -12.82 3.47
CA LYS A 74 -30.62 -14.28 3.68
C LYS A 74 -30.83 -14.64 5.15
N GLY A 75 -30.14 -13.98 6.10
CA GLY A 75 -30.19 -14.32 7.53
C GLY A 75 -31.37 -13.72 8.27
N MET A 76 -31.80 -12.51 7.88
CA MET A 76 -32.80 -11.74 8.62
C MET A 76 -34.04 -11.34 7.77
N GLY A 77 -33.99 -11.54 6.47
CA GLY A 77 -35.09 -11.08 5.57
C GLY A 77 -35.16 -9.56 5.39
N VAL A 78 -34.16 -8.80 5.88
CA VAL A 78 -34.15 -7.34 5.84
C VAL A 78 -33.40 -6.86 4.59
N GLU A 79 -33.94 -5.85 3.92
CA GLU A 79 -33.31 -5.14 2.83
C GLU A 79 -32.76 -3.81 3.34
N LEU A 80 -31.46 -3.58 3.13
CA LEU A 80 -30.79 -2.34 3.47
C LEU A 80 -30.28 -1.62 2.21
N PRO A 81 -30.08 -0.30 2.27
CA PRO A 81 -29.60 0.47 1.13
C PRO A 81 -28.16 0.13 0.78
N SER A 82 -27.87 0.07 -0.52
CA SER A 82 -26.52 -0.13 -1.03
C SER A 82 -25.61 1.07 -0.75
N ILE A 83 -24.30 0.83 -0.85
CA ILE A 83 -23.27 1.88 -0.73
C ILE A 83 -23.55 3.04 -1.70
N THR A 84 -23.44 4.25 -1.18
CA THR A 84 -23.72 5.45 -1.96
C THR A 84 -22.53 5.87 -2.83
N SER A 85 -22.81 6.57 -3.92
CA SER A 85 -21.75 7.17 -4.76
C SER A 85 -20.83 8.10 -3.98
N ARG A 86 -21.33 8.79 -2.94
CA ARG A 86 -20.54 9.66 -2.06
C ARG A 86 -19.53 8.88 -1.22
N GLN A 87 -19.94 7.73 -0.68
CA GLN A 87 -19.03 6.85 0.09
C GLN A 87 -17.93 6.28 -0.80
N ILE A 88 -18.29 5.82 -2.01
CA ILE A 88 -17.31 5.35 -3.01
C ILE A 88 -16.33 6.47 -3.37
N ALA A 89 -16.83 7.68 -3.64
CA ALA A 89 -15.99 8.81 -3.99
C ALA A 89 -15.00 9.19 -2.88
N ALA A 90 -15.40 9.08 -1.62
CA ALA A 90 -14.52 9.33 -0.48
C ALA A 90 -13.34 8.33 -0.43
N THR A 91 -13.60 7.03 -0.63
CA THR A 91 -12.54 6.02 -0.70
C THR A 91 -11.62 6.23 -1.90
N VAL A 92 -12.18 6.55 -3.08
CA VAL A 92 -11.40 6.88 -4.28
C VAL A 92 -10.48 8.07 -4.02
N ALA A 93 -10.97 9.12 -3.35
CA ALA A 93 -10.14 10.28 -2.97
C ALA A 93 -8.99 9.87 -2.04
N GLY A 94 -9.26 9.09 -1.00
CA GLY A 94 -8.23 8.58 -0.08
C GLY A 94 -7.15 7.76 -0.79
N VAL A 95 -7.53 6.89 -1.73
CA VAL A 95 -6.57 6.12 -2.53
C VAL A 95 -5.75 7.01 -3.46
N ARG A 96 -6.34 8.05 -4.06
CA ARG A 96 -5.62 9.04 -4.87
C ARG A 96 -4.59 9.82 -4.05
N ASP A 97 -4.93 10.19 -2.81
CA ASP A 97 -4.00 10.88 -1.91
C ASP A 97 -2.82 9.98 -1.52
N ILE A 98 -3.06 8.69 -1.29
CA ILE A 98 -2.00 7.71 -1.07
C ILE A 98 -1.08 7.67 -2.30
N LEU A 99 -1.63 7.52 -3.51
CA LEU A 99 -0.85 7.48 -4.75
C LEU A 99 -0.03 8.74 -4.95
N ALA A 100 -0.61 9.92 -4.69
CA ALA A 100 0.12 11.19 -4.83
C ALA A 100 1.35 11.23 -3.90
N ARG A 101 1.20 10.80 -2.65
CA ARG A 101 2.34 10.73 -1.71
C ARG A 101 3.40 9.72 -2.13
N GLU A 102 2.97 8.53 -2.56
CA GLU A 102 3.91 7.48 -2.99
C GLU A 102 4.64 7.86 -4.27
N ASN A 103 3.99 8.56 -5.18
CA ASN A 103 4.63 9.11 -6.39
C ASN A 103 5.72 10.14 -6.04
N LEU A 104 5.50 11.02 -5.07
CA LEU A 104 6.55 11.92 -4.59
C LEU A 104 7.71 11.16 -3.95
N ASN A 105 7.43 10.15 -3.13
CA ASN A 105 8.45 9.29 -2.55
C ASN A 105 9.26 8.56 -3.64
N MET A 106 8.62 8.14 -4.72
CA MET A 106 9.28 7.49 -5.86
C MET A 106 10.24 8.46 -6.56
N VAL A 107 9.85 9.70 -6.80
CA VAL A 107 10.74 10.74 -7.37
C VAL A 107 11.94 10.98 -6.47
N GLN A 108 11.73 11.15 -5.17
CA GLN A 108 12.82 11.35 -4.20
C GLN A 108 13.77 10.14 -4.14
N SER A 109 13.23 8.93 -4.19
CA SER A 109 14.03 7.70 -4.22
C SER A 109 14.86 7.58 -5.50
N ALA A 110 14.26 7.92 -6.64
CA ALA A 110 14.93 7.95 -7.94
C ALA A 110 16.11 8.95 -7.95
N GLN A 111 15.87 10.16 -7.42
CA GLN A 111 16.94 11.16 -7.26
C GLN A 111 18.06 10.69 -6.33
N THR A 112 17.70 10.08 -5.21
CA THR A 112 18.68 9.55 -4.25
C THR A 112 19.51 8.45 -4.89
N ALA A 113 18.90 7.53 -5.64
CA ALA A 113 19.59 6.49 -6.38
C ALA A 113 20.57 7.08 -7.42
N PHE A 114 20.10 8.05 -8.21
CA PHE A 114 20.96 8.77 -9.17
C PHE A 114 22.17 9.42 -8.49
N LEU A 115 21.96 10.19 -7.44
CA LEU A 115 23.04 10.87 -6.70
C LEU A 115 24.04 9.86 -6.10
N THR A 116 23.53 8.80 -5.48
CA THR A 116 24.36 7.77 -4.86
C THR A 116 25.29 7.12 -5.88
N GLN A 117 24.75 6.71 -7.03
CA GLN A 117 25.56 6.06 -8.06
C GLN A 117 26.50 7.07 -8.76
N SER A 118 26.09 8.33 -8.92
CA SER A 118 26.95 9.39 -9.46
C SER A 118 28.13 9.69 -8.55
N ILE A 119 27.91 9.88 -7.25
CA ILE A 119 28.96 10.11 -6.26
C ILE A 119 29.93 8.91 -6.20
N TRP A 120 29.38 7.69 -6.23
CA TRP A 120 30.18 6.48 -6.27
C TRP A 120 31.11 6.47 -7.50
N ALA A 121 30.58 6.75 -8.71
CA ALA A 121 31.38 6.76 -9.94
C ALA A 121 32.51 7.80 -9.88
N ILE A 122 32.19 9.02 -9.45
CA ILE A 122 33.19 10.09 -9.27
C ILE A 122 34.29 9.68 -8.28
N THR A 123 33.90 9.04 -7.17
CA THR A 123 34.85 8.56 -6.18
C THR A 123 35.82 7.52 -6.78
N GLN A 124 35.28 6.57 -7.59
CA GLN A 124 36.12 5.55 -8.25
C GLN A 124 37.14 6.17 -9.22
N VAL A 125 36.76 7.21 -9.96
CA VAL A 125 37.64 7.93 -10.88
C VAL A 125 38.68 8.75 -10.11
N ASN A 126 38.27 9.51 -9.10
CA ASN A 126 39.17 10.38 -8.31
C ASN A 126 40.21 9.61 -7.51
N THR A 127 39.87 8.40 -7.06
CA THR A 127 40.84 7.51 -6.36
C THR A 127 41.72 6.71 -7.31
N GLY A 128 41.53 6.82 -8.62
CA GLY A 128 42.25 6.04 -9.61
C GLY A 128 41.87 4.56 -9.68
N ALA A 129 40.78 4.15 -8.95
CA ALA A 129 40.36 2.76 -8.90
C ALA A 129 39.70 2.29 -10.22
N MET A 130 39.15 3.21 -11.00
CA MET A 130 38.50 2.92 -12.30
C MET A 130 38.77 4.03 -13.31
N THR A 131 38.74 3.66 -14.58
CA THR A 131 38.65 4.65 -15.67
C THR A 131 37.27 5.29 -15.67
N THR A 132 37.16 6.50 -16.24
CA THR A 132 35.89 7.23 -16.39
C THR A 132 34.79 6.37 -17.02
N GLU A 133 35.09 5.72 -18.15
CA GLU A 133 34.15 4.87 -18.88
C GLU A 133 33.69 3.68 -18.03
N LYS A 134 34.63 2.98 -17.38
CA LYS A 134 34.30 1.83 -16.52
C LYS A 134 33.45 2.22 -15.30
N ALA A 135 33.76 3.36 -14.69
CA ALA A 135 33.00 3.87 -13.55
C ALA A 135 31.57 4.24 -13.96
N LEU A 136 31.41 4.93 -15.10
CA LEU A 136 30.11 5.30 -15.65
C LEU A 136 29.24 4.06 -15.97
N HIS A 137 29.79 3.10 -16.73
CA HIS A 137 29.07 1.86 -17.04
C HIS A 137 28.69 1.06 -15.80
N SER A 138 29.53 1.07 -14.78
CA SER A 138 29.23 0.38 -13.51
C SER A 138 28.14 1.09 -12.73
N ALA A 139 28.11 2.43 -12.72
CA ALA A 139 27.07 3.22 -12.07
C ALA A 139 25.72 3.04 -12.75
N VAL A 140 25.69 3.05 -14.09
CA VAL A 140 24.46 2.78 -14.87
C VAL A 140 23.91 1.39 -14.55
N ARG A 141 24.74 0.34 -14.61
CA ARG A 141 24.31 -1.02 -14.27
C ARG A 141 23.78 -1.16 -12.84
N LYS A 142 24.37 -0.46 -11.89
CA LYS A 142 23.87 -0.45 -10.51
C LYS A 142 22.53 0.24 -10.41
N LEU A 143 22.35 1.38 -11.08
CA LEU A 143 21.09 2.10 -11.10
C LEU A 143 19.97 1.24 -11.71
N GLU A 144 20.21 0.57 -12.83
CA GLU A 144 19.28 -0.34 -13.48
C GLU A 144 18.98 -1.59 -12.66
N GLY A 145 20.01 -2.21 -12.07
CA GLY A 145 19.88 -3.45 -11.31
C GLY A 145 19.23 -3.27 -9.94
N GLU A 146 19.46 -2.15 -9.27
CA GLU A 146 18.83 -1.84 -7.97
C GLU A 146 17.40 -1.30 -8.14
N GLY A 147 17.09 -0.73 -9.30
CA GLY A 147 15.80 -0.11 -9.60
C GLY A 147 15.52 1.15 -8.77
N ILE A 148 14.38 1.77 -9.02
CA ILE A 148 13.82 2.80 -8.15
C ILE A 148 13.09 2.07 -7.04
N SER A 149 13.78 1.79 -5.97
CA SER A 149 13.11 1.21 -4.82
C SER A 149 13.24 2.15 -3.65
N LEU A 150 12.27 2.15 -2.78
CA LEU A 150 12.49 2.39 -1.37
C LEU A 150 11.56 3.39 -0.75
N ILE A 151 10.43 2.87 -0.33
CA ILE A 151 9.88 3.35 0.93
C ILE A 151 10.60 2.54 2.00
N SER A 152 11.56 3.14 2.68
CA SER A 152 12.21 2.47 3.80
C SER A 152 11.42 2.73 5.07
N TYR A 153 10.94 1.67 5.70
CA TYR A 153 10.40 1.76 7.05
C TYR A 153 11.57 1.83 8.03
N ARG A 154 11.60 2.89 8.85
CA ARG A 154 12.49 2.97 10.00
C ARG A 154 11.76 2.42 11.22
N ASN A 155 12.41 1.56 11.96
CA ASN A 155 11.96 1.21 13.29
C ASN A 155 12.01 2.46 14.16
N THR A 156 10.87 2.92 14.67
CA THR A 156 10.75 4.14 15.46
C THR A 156 11.55 4.11 16.77
N LYS A 157 11.80 2.91 17.32
CA LYS A 157 12.55 2.73 18.56
C LYS A 157 14.08 2.67 18.35
N THR A 158 14.53 2.07 17.25
CA THR A 158 15.97 1.83 17.01
C THR A 158 16.56 2.71 15.92
N GLY A 159 15.74 3.46 15.19
CA GLY A 159 16.17 4.25 14.03
C GLY A 159 16.71 3.41 12.85
N ARG A 160 16.79 2.08 13.00
CA ARG A 160 17.28 1.19 11.96
C ARG A 160 16.28 1.03 10.84
N GLN A 161 16.76 1.06 9.61
CA GLN A 161 16.00 0.74 8.42
C GLN A 161 15.71 -0.77 8.43
N THR A 162 14.44 -1.15 8.59
CA THR A 162 14.07 -2.56 8.77
C THR A 162 13.64 -3.24 7.48
N VAL A 163 13.07 -2.51 6.52
CA VAL A 163 12.55 -3.12 5.28
C VAL A 163 12.75 -2.17 4.10
N LYS A 164 13.36 -2.69 3.04
CA LYS A 164 13.37 -2.08 1.71
C LYS A 164 12.28 -2.76 0.88
N ASN A 165 11.26 -2.02 0.46
CA ASN A 165 10.24 -2.53 -0.45
C ASN A 165 10.40 -1.88 -1.83
N LYS A 166 10.13 -2.64 -2.88
CA LYS A 166 9.90 -2.04 -4.19
C LYS A 166 8.69 -1.11 -4.13
N VAL A 167 8.71 -0.03 -4.90
CA VAL A 167 7.65 0.99 -4.89
C VAL A 167 6.28 0.38 -5.17
N ASP A 168 6.18 -0.50 -6.17
CA ASP A 168 4.95 -1.19 -6.54
C ASP A 168 4.36 -2.02 -5.38
N VAL A 169 5.24 -2.70 -4.61
CA VAL A 169 4.83 -3.51 -3.45
C VAL A 169 4.27 -2.61 -2.33
N ALA A 170 4.90 -1.48 -2.07
CA ALA A 170 4.47 -0.54 -1.05
C ALA A 170 3.14 0.13 -1.42
N ILE A 171 3.01 0.63 -2.65
CA ILE A 171 1.78 1.23 -3.18
C ILE A 171 0.63 0.23 -3.11
N ARG A 172 0.84 -0.98 -3.64
CA ARG A 172 -0.17 -2.04 -3.65
C ARG A 172 -0.65 -2.41 -2.25
N ARG A 173 0.27 -2.45 -1.29
CA ARG A 173 -0.06 -2.69 0.12
C ARG A 173 -0.93 -1.57 0.70
N HIS A 174 -0.55 -0.31 0.51
CA HIS A 174 -1.29 0.83 1.05
C HIS A 174 -2.69 0.94 0.46
N ILE A 175 -2.83 0.77 -0.86
CA ILE A 175 -4.14 0.77 -1.54
C ILE A 175 -5.03 -0.36 -0.99
N ARG A 176 -4.51 -1.58 -0.89
CA ARG A 176 -5.28 -2.71 -0.35
C ARG A 176 -5.73 -2.48 1.09
N THR A 177 -4.85 -1.95 1.92
CA THR A 177 -5.18 -1.64 3.32
C THR A 177 -6.28 -0.59 3.38
N GLN A 178 -6.21 0.46 2.57
CA GLN A 178 -7.25 1.50 2.52
C GLN A 178 -8.61 0.94 2.08
N ILE A 179 -8.64 0.19 0.99
CA ILE A 179 -9.89 -0.44 0.49
C ILE A 179 -10.48 -1.39 1.53
N LEU A 180 -9.64 -2.23 2.15
CA LEU A 180 -10.08 -3.15 3.20
C LEU A 180 -10.70 -2.40 4.38
N GLN A 181 -10.03 -1.37 4.89
CA GLN A 181 -10.53 -0.58 6.02
C GLN A 181 -11.84 0.14 5.68
N ASP A 182 -11.99 0.65 4.46
CA ASP A 182 -13.23 1.31 4.03
C ASP A 182 -14.37 0.30 3.85
N SER A 183 -14.09 -0.89 3.28
CA SER A 183 -15.05 -2.00 3.24
C SER A 183 -15.48 -2.42 4.64
N MET A 184 -14.54 -2.56 5.58
CA MET A 184 -14.85 -2.94 6.96
C MET A 184 -15.72 -1.87 7.67
N ARG A 185 -15.46 -0.58 7.44
CA ARG A 185 -16.34 0.50 7.96
C ARG A 185 -17.74 0.40 7.40
N ARG A 186 -17.88 0.06 6.12
CA ARG A 186 -19.19 -0.15 5.50
C ARG A 186 -19.88 -1.40 6.07
N THR A 187 -19.16 -2.50 6.25
CA THR A 187 -19.66 -3.72 6.90
C THR A 187 -20.18 -3.41 8.31
N GLU A 188 -19.42 -2.65 9.14
CA GLU A 188 -19.88 -2.23 10.46
C GLU A 188 -21.22 -1.48 10.39
N GLN A 189 -21.35 -0.53 9.46
CA GLN A 189 -22.60 0.21 9.28
C GLN A 189 -23.76 -0.70 8.92
N ILE A 190 -23.58 -1.64 7.98
CA ILE A 190 -24.61 -2.62 7.60
C ILE A 190 -25.02 -3.48 8.79
N LEU A 191 -24.05 -3.92 9.59
CA LEU A 191 -24.30 -4.76 10.77
C LEU A 191 -25.02 -3.98 11.89
N ASP A 192 -24.72 -2.69 12.04
CA ASP A 192 -25.41 -1.80 12.98
C ASP A 192 -26.86 -1.56 12.54
N ASP A 193 -27.06 -1.21 11.26
CA ASP A 193 -28.41 -0.96 10.68
C ASP A 193 -29.30 -2.21 10.75
N ALA A 194 -28.70 -3.39 10.65
CA ALA A 194 -29.42 -4.67 10.75
C ALA A 194 -29.56 -5.20 12.19
N GLY A 195 -28.89 -4.60 13.18
CA GLY A 195 -28.88 -5.10 14.55
C GLY A 195 -28.22 -6.47 14.72
N VAL A 196 -27.18 -6.78 13.92
CA VAL A 196 -26.46 -8.05 13.99
C VAL A 196 -25.50 -8.09 15.17
N GLU A 197 -25.58 -9.12 15.98
CA GLU A 197 -24.76 -9.30 17.18
C GLU A 197 -23.49 -10.12 16.96
N LEU A 198 -23.52 -11.08 16.04
CA LEU A 198 -22.43 -12.01 15.82
C LEU A 198 -21.77 -11.82 14.45
N VAL A 199 -20.44 -11.91 14.44
CA VAL A 199 -19.65 -11.86 13.22
C VAL A 199 -18.72 -13.07 13.13
N GLU A 200 -18.50 -13.53 11.91
CA GLU A 200 -17.50 -14.54 11.59
C GLU A 200 -16.34 -13.89 10.87
N VAL A 201 -15.12 -14.13 11.36
CA VAL A 201 -13.89 -13.68 10.71
C VAL A 201 -13.47 -14.67 9.65
N SER A 202 -13.06 -14.19 8.49
CA SER A 202 -12.55 -15.03 7.40
C SER A 202 -11.27 -15.77 7.79
N SER A 203 -11.02 -16.89 7.12
CA SER A 203 -9.77 -17.64 7.23
C SER A 203 -9.13 -17.77 5.86
N HIS A 204 -7.80 -17.72 5.78
CA HIS A 204 -7.10 -17.91 4.52
C HIS A 204 -5.69 -18.49 4.71
N GLY A 205 -5.20 -19.22 3.72
CA GLY A 205 -3.82 -19.73 3.71
C GLY A 205 -2.79 -18.57 3.72
N GLY A 206 -1.73 -18.73 4.53
CA GLY A 206 -0.66 -17.75 4.66
C GLY A 206 -0.97 -16.57 5.58
N ALA A 207 -1.94 -16.72 6.49
CA ALA A 207 -2.15 -15.80 7.58
C ALA A 207 -0.90 -15.72 8.49
N ARG A 208 -0.71 -14.58 9.15
CA ARG A 208 0.37 -14.46 10.17
C ARG A 208 0.09 -15.40 11.34
N PRO A 209 1.12 -15.93 12.02
CA PRO A 209 0.91 -16.76 13.21
C PRO A 209 0.01 -16.09 14.27
N SER A 210 0.17 -14.76 14.48
CA SER A 210 -0.65 -13.98 15.41
C SER A 210 -2.13 -13.85 14.99
N HIS A 211 -2.46 -14.06 13.73
CA HIS A 211 -3.83 -14.03 13.22
C HIS A 211 -4.51 -15.40 13.32
N ALA A 212 -3.74 -16.49 13.36
CA ALA A 212 -4.26 -17.85 13.49
C ALA A 212 -5.08 -18.06 14.77
N GLU A 213 -4.85 -17.24 15.80
CA GLU A 213 -5.58 -17.31 17.07
C GLU A 213 -7.04 -16.92 16.93
N TRP A 214 -7.38 -16.08 15.95
CA TRP A 214 -8.72 -15.50 15.84
C TRP A 214 -9.37 -15.67 14.45
N GLU A 215 -8.64 -16.11 13.42
CA GLU A 215 -9.24 -16.36 12.10
C GLU A 215 -10.21 -17.54 12.13
N GLY A 216 -11.22 -17.49 11.25
CA GLY A 216 -12.21 -18.56 11.08
C GLY A 216 -13.15 -18.75 12.27
N ARG A 217 -13.18 -17.83 13.22
CA ARG A 217 -14.00 -17.93 14.44
C ARG A 217 -15.12 -16.91 14.45
N VAL A 218 -16.10 -17.18 15.32
CA VAL A 218 -17.26 -16.32 15.54
C VAL A 218 -17.07 -15.52 16.83
N TYR A 219 -17.46 -14.25 16.76
CA TYR A 219 -17.31 -13.28 17.84
C TYR A 219 -18.58 -12.48 18.07
N SER A 220 -18.75 -11.95 19.27
CA SER A 220 -19.74 -10.92 19.58
C SER A 220 -19.19 -9.53 19.23
N ARG A 221 -20.03 -8.65 18.73
CA ARG A 221 -19.64 -7.28 18.35
C ARG A 221 -19.58 -6.33 19.55
N HIS A 222 -20.31 -6.61 20.61
CA HIS A 222 -20.52 -5.71 21.74
C HIS A 222 -20.21 -6.41 23.08
N GLY A 223 -18.93 -6.66 23.32
CA GLY A 223 -18.44 -7.33 24.52
C GLY A 223 -18.62 -8.86 24.48
N ASP A 224 -18.11 -9.52 25.50
CA ASP A 224 -18.29 -10.97 25.66
C ASP A 224 -19.78 -11.29 25.89
N LYS A 225 -20.33 -12.26 25.18
CA LYS A 225 -21.73 -12.68 25.29
C LYS A 225 -21.90 -14.19 25.34
N VAL A 226 -23.00 -14.62 25.97
CA VAL A 226 -23.48 -16.00 25.91
C VAL A 226 -24.82 -15.99 25.17
N ILE A 227 -24.91 -16.68 24.05
CA ILE A 227 -26.14 -16.82 23.24
C ILE A 227 -26.37 -18.32 23.05
N ASP A 228 -27.55 -18.80 23.39
CA ASP A 228 -27.93 -20.21 23.33
C ASP A 228 -26.91 -21.17 24.01
N GLY A 229 -26.35 -20.73 25.15
CA GLY A 229 -25.35 -21.49 25.89
C GLY A 229 -23.93 -21.46 25.33
N VAL A 230 -23.71 -20.81 24.19
CA VAL A 230 -22.40 -20.66 23.55
C VAL A 230 -21.77 -19.32 23.93
N LYS A 231 -20.53 -19.37 24.43
CA LYS A 231 -19.78 -18.17 24.80
C LYS A 231 -19.03 -17.59 23.58
N TYR A 232 -19.30 -16.33 23.26
CA TYR A 232 -18.62 -15.56 22.22
C TYR A 232 -17.78 -14.46 22.86
N LYS A 233 -16.51 -14.38 22.47
CA LYS A 233 -15.60 -13.30 22.88
C LYS A 233 -15.88 -12.02 22.14
N ASP A 234 -15.51 -10.89 22.73
CA ASP A 234 -15.58 -9.59 22.04
C ASP A 234 -14.68 -9.54 20.82
N PHE A 235 -15.27 -9.19 19.67
CA PHE A 235 -14.60 -9.10 18.37
C PHE A 235 -13.44 -8.11 18.37
N LYS A 236 -13.69 -6.89 18.88
CA LYS A 236 -12.71 -5.81 18.83
C LYS A 236 -11.47 -6.13 19.68
N THR A 237 -11.68 -6.71 20.84
CA THR A 237 -10.60 -7.14 21.72
C THR A 237 -9.86 -8.36 21.18
N ALA A 238 -10.60 -9.40 20.76
CA ALA A 238 -9.99 -10.64 20.29
C ALA A 238 -9.18 -10.46 18.99
N CYS A 239 -9.69 -9.65 18.06
CA CYS A 239 -9.06 -9.40 16.75
C CYS A 239 -8.18 -8.14 16.76
N LYS A 240 -7.87 -7.55 17.92
CA LYS A 240 -7.02 -6.37 18.08
C LYS A 240 -7.44 -5.22 17.17
N TRP A 241 -8.73 -4.89 17.14
CA TRP A 241 -9.28 -3.83 16.30
C TRP A 241 -8.56 -2.50 16.55
N GLY A 242 -8.08 -1.87 15.47
CA GLY A 242 -7.36 -0.60 15.55
C GLY A 242 -5.84 -0.73 15.73
N ASP A 243 -5.31 -1.93 15.98
CA ASP A 243 -3.87 -2.16 15.92
C ASP A 243 -3.40 -2.20 14.47
N VAL A 244 -2.64 -1.16 14.08
CA VAL A 244 -2.14 -0.99 12.72
C VAL A 244 -1.14 -2.08 12.31
N ALA A 245 -0.40 -2.61 13.29
CA ALA A 245 0.65 -3.59 13.04
C ALA A 245 0.12 -5.02 12.96
N ASP A 246 -0.78 -5.40 13.88
CA ASP A 246 -1.15 -6.80 14.11
C ASP A 246 -2.67 -7.03 14.28
N GLY A 247 -3.49 -6.01 14.15
CA GLY A 247 -4.95 -6.14 14.22
C GLY A 247 -5.60 -6.50 12.89
N ILE A 248 -6.88 -6.87 12.98
CA ILE A 248 -7.71 -7.04 11.80
C ILE A 248 -7.83 -5.71 11.03
N GLY A 249 -7.65 -5.73 9.72
CA GLY A 249 -7.59 -4.51 8.91
C GLY A 249 -6.28 -3.73 9.02
N GLY A 250 -5.29 -4.21 9.80
CA GLY A 250 -3.96 -3.63 9.89
C GLY A 250 -3.10 -3.86 8.63
N ALA A 251 -1.85 -3.43 8.69
CA ALA A 251 -0.92 -3.50 7.56
C ALA A 251 -0.76 -4.94 7.02
N ASN A 252 -1.00 -5.16 5.73
CA ASN A 252 -0.99 -6.48 5.06
C ASN A 252 -2.00 -7.51 5.62
N CYS A 253 -2.94 -7.12 6.44
CA CYS A 253 -4.05 -7.99 6.80
C CYS A 253 -4.92 -8.24 5.56
N ARG A 254 -5.38 -9.49 5.41
CA ARG A 254 -6.30 -9.91 4.33
C ARG A 254 -7.62 -10.44 4.87
N HIS A 255 -7.77 -10.43 6.20
CA HIS A 255 -8.98 -10.91 6.83
C HIS A 255 -10.09 -9.88 6.69
N SER A 256 -11.27 -10.38 6.38
CA SER A 256 -12.54 -9.68 6.47
C SER A 256 -13.42 -10.35 7.51
N TYR A 257 -14.56 -9.78 7.80
CA TYR A 257 -15.59 -10.40 8.63
C TYR A 257 -16.96 -10.10 8.06
N SER A 258 -17.94 -10.88 8.45
CA SER A 258 -19.30 -10.75 7.96
C SER A 258 -20.31 -11.21 9.02
N ALA A 259 -21.58 -10.86 8.85
CA ALA A 259 -22.66 -11.32 9.71
C ALA A 259 -22.64 -12.85 9.89
N TYR A 260 -22.79 -13.29 11.14
CA TYR A 260 -22.98 -14.70 11.45
C TYR A 260 -24.38 -14.92 12.04
N PHE A 261 -25.06 -15.92 11.53
CA PHE A 261 -26.39 -16.33 12.00
C PHE A 261 -26.32 -17.80 12.44
N PRO A 262 -26.60 -18.12 13.72
CA PRO A 262 -26.62 -19.51 14.17
C PRO A 262 -27.55 -20.38 13.31
N GLY A 263 -27.06 -21.56 12.91
CA GLY A 263 -27.84 -22.49 12.08
C GLY A 263 -27.86 -22.19 10.57
N MET A 264 -27.34 -21.08 10.10
CA MET A 264 -27.21 -20.79 8.67
C MET A 264 -26.00 -21.55 8.09
N LYS A 265 -26.21 -22.39 7.08
CA LYS A 265 -25.10 -23.04 6.35
C LYS A 265 -24.24 -22.00 5.65
N ARG A 266 -22.92 -22.19 5.76
CA ARG A 266 -21.88 -21.41 5.09
C ARG A 266 -22.00 -21.46 3.58
#